data_0046c7e16827d592bf51c152a47fb8ff
#
_entry.id   0046c7e16827d592bf51c152a47fb8ff
#
_cell.length_a   1.000
_cell.length_b   1.000
_cell.length_c   1.000
_cell.angle_alpha   90.00
_cell.angle_beta   90.00
_cell.angle_gamma   90.00
#
_symmetry.space_group_name_H-M   'P 1'
#
loop_
_entity.id
_entity.type
_entity.pdbx_description
1 polymer ?
#
loop_
_entity_poly.entity_id
_entity_poly.type
_entity_poly.pdbx_seq_one_letter_code
_entity_poly.pdbx_strand_id
1 'polypeptide(L)'
;MRKSYFIPFLLVAILSLAIPASSPAQVSVGISVHVGPPALPVYAQPICPGAGYVWTPGYWAYGPDGYYWVPGTWVLAPVGMLWTPGYWGWGSGAYLWHAGYWGPHVGFYGGINYGFGYGGVGFGGGRWNGGVFVYNSAVTHVDTTVIHNTYVDKTVIVNNTTVNRVSFNGGQGGVAATPNAEERTAMNEHHTAPISSQVEHEHAASTNHAFLASENHGHPDVAATAHPGQFSGNGVVASHGSTAFHPPANNERGGPNGQHAGNNGAPHPDVHQDKPVHNNPPHNPPKNENHDNRDNHGDEHH
;
A
#
# COMPACT_ATOMS: atom_id res chain seq x y z
N MET A 1 20.61 -82.38 38.28
CA MET A 1 20.88 -80.98 38.66
C MET A 1 20.78 -80.09 37.43
N ARG A 2 19.64 -79.41 37.21
CA ARG A 2 19.45 -78.49 36.11
C ARG A 2 19.50 -77.08 36.67
N LYS A 3 20.52 -76.31 36.26
CA LYS A 3 20.66 -74.93 36.63
C LYS A 3 19.80 -74.09 35.66
N SER A 4 18.75 -73.40 36.19
CA SER A 4 17.90 -72.46 35.50
C SER A 4 18.58 -71.10 35.48
N TYR A 5 18.86 -70.56 34.31
CA TYR A 5 19.34 -69.18 34.15
C TYR A 5 18.19 -68.26 33.95
N PHE A 6 17.88 -67.38 34.89
CA PHE A 6 17.00 -66.28 34.78
C PHE A 6 17.71 -65.19 34.00
N ILE A 7 17.16 -64.85 32.82
CA ILE A 7 17.58 -63.69 32.06
C ILE A 7 16.71 -62.51 32.52
N PRO A 8 17.25 -61.40 33.07
CA PRO A 8 16.47 -60.25 33.35
C PRO A 8 16.19 -59.46 32.02
N PHE A 9 14.92 -59.32 31.65
CA PHE A 9 14.49 -58.47 30.61
C PHE A 9 14.77 -57.01 31.01
N LEU A 10 15.79 -56.41 30.41
CA LEU A 10 16.11 -55.00 30.54
C LEU A 10 15.11 -54.20 29.66
N LEU A 11 14.07 -53.66 30.29
CA LEU A 11 13.08 -52.79 29.67
C LEU A 11 13.73 -51.44 29.46
N VAL A 12 14.30 -51.22 28.27
CA VAL A 12 14.80 -49.91 27.83
C VAL A 12 13.58 -49.02 27.50
N ALA A 13 13.16 -48.22 28.47
CA ALA A 13 12.21 -47.14 28.25
C ALA A 13 12.88 -46.06 27.38
N ILE A 14 12.56 -46.05 26.09
CA ILE A 14 12.90 -44.92 25.19
C ILE A 14 12.03 -43.74 25.61
N LEU A 15 12.60 -42.92 26.46
CA LEU A 15 12.05 -41.57 26.77
C LEU A 15 12.26 -40.70 25.54
N SER A 16 11.26 -40.63 24.67
CA SER A 16 11.21 -39.66 23.55
C SER A 16 11.20 -38.26 24.15
N LEU A 17 12.35 -37.60 24.25
CA LEU A 17 12.45 -36.18 24.47
C LEU A 17 11.77 -35.53 23.26
N ALA A 18 10.53 -35.08 23.41
CA ALA A 18 9.90 -34.10 22.53
C ALA A 18 10.70 -32.80 22.69
N ILE A 19 11.69 -32.60 21.82
CA ILE A 19 12.34 -31.30 21.67
C ILE A 19 11.26 -30.38 21.09
N PRO A 20 10.79 -29.32 21.80
CA PRO A 20 9.93 -28.35 21.19
C PRO A 20 10.69 -27.78 19.98
N ALA A 21 10.16 -27.98 18.78
CA ALA A 21 10.65 -27.28 17.62
C ALA A 21 10.48 -25.78 17.94
N SER A 22 11.58 -25.13 18.31
CA SER A 22 11.63 -23.68 18.39
C SER A 22 11.31 -23.19 16.97
N SER A 23 10.08 -22.72 16.76
CA SER A 23 9.76 -21.91 15.59
C SER A 23 10.84 -20.84 15.53
N PRO A 24 11.56 -20.68 14.41
CA PRO A 24 12.47 -19.56 14.27
C PRO A 24 11.61 -18.32 14.48
N ALA A 25 11.81 -17.63 15.60
CA ALA A 25 11.31 -16.28 15.76
C ALA A 25 11.87 -15.54 14.55
N GLN A 26 10.99 -15.15 13.65
CA GLN A 26 11.34 -14.36 12.48
C GLN A 26 11.95 -13.08 13.06
N VAL A 27 13.27 -12.98 13.05
CA VAL A 27 13.97 -11.76 13.42
C VAL A 27 13.63 -10.78 12.32
N SER A 28 12.56 -10.05 12.52
CA SER A 28 12.27 -8.85 11.77
C SER A 28 13.41 -7.89 12.11
N VAL A 29 14.39 -7.79 11.23
CA VAL A 29 15.38 -6.72 11.30
C VAL A 29 14.60 -5.45 11.08
N GLY A 30 14.30 -4.74 12.15
CA GLY A 30 13.53 -3.51 12.12
C GLY A 30 14.34 -2.44 11.40
N ILE A 31 14.04 -2.21 10.12
CA ILE A 31 14.58 -1.07 9.37
C ILE A 31 13.95 0.18 9.96
N SER A 32 14.79 1.11 10.45
CA SER A 32 14.40 2.37 11.06
C SER A 32 14.97 3.53 10.26
N VAL A 33 14.12 4.42 9.78
CA VAL A 33 14.50 5.54 8.91
C VAL A 33 13.90 6.84 9.43
N HIS A 34 14.68 7.93 9.40
CA HIS A 34 14.23 9.24 9.88
C HIS A 34 13.49 10.06 8.82
N VAL A 35 13.55 9.66 7.58
CA VAL A 35 12.86 10.31 6.44
C VAL A 35 11.74 9.40 5.99
N GLY A 36 10.52 9.92 5.86
CA GLY A 36 9.39 9.14 5.38
C GLY A 36 9.55 8.70 3.92
N PRO A 37 8.91 7.58 3.52
CA PRO A 37 8.95 7.14 2.14
C PRO A 37 8.23 8.13 1.21
N PRO A 38 8.59 8.14 -0.10
CA PRO A 38 7.88 8.95 -1.09
C PRO A 38 6.40 8.61 -1.18
N ALA A 39 5.60 9.49 -1.79
CA ALA A 39 4.19 9.22 -2.07
C ALA A 39 4.03 7.97 -2.96
N LEU A 40 2.90 7.27 -2.81
CA LEU A 40 2.58 6.14 -3.69
C LEU A 40 2.38 6.63 -5.13
N PRO A 41 2.93 5.96 -6.14
CA PRO A 41 2.64 6.23 -7.55
C PRO A 41 1.16 6.01 -7.88
N VAL A 42 0.64 6.74 -8.86
CA VAL A 42 -0.68 6.46 -9.45
C VAL A 42 -0.49 5.63 -10.70
N TYR A 43 -1.20 4.53 -10.82
CA TYR A 43 -1.14 3.64 -11.98
C TYR A 43 -2.45 2.88 -12.16
N ALA A 44 -2.64 2.26 -13.32
CA ALA A 44 -3.70 1.28 -13.53
C ALA A 44 -3.22 -0.11 -13.07
N GLN A 45 -4.12 -0.91 -12.50
CA GLN A 45 -3.78 -2.30 -12.18
C GLN A 45 -3.61 -3.08 -13.50
N PRO A 46 -2.51 -3.83 -13.68
CA PRO A 46 -2.39 -4.74 -14.82
C PRO A 46 -3.49 -5.81 -14.74
N ILE A 47 -3.88 -6.36 -15.91
CA ILE A 47 -4.90 -7.39 -15.94
C ILE A 47 -4.45 -8.63 -15.16
N CYS A 48 -5.37 -9.25 -14.43
CA CYS A 48 -5.09 -10.47 -13.67
C CYS A 48 -4.72 -11.62 -14.61
N PRO A 49 -3.56 -12.30 -14.42
CA PRO A 49 -3.09 -13.31 -15.35
C PRO A 49 -3.88 -14.63 -15.31
N GLY A 50 -4.69 -14.85 -14.29
CA GLY A 50 -5.48 -16.08 -14.16
C GLY A 50 -6.19 -16.24 -12.83
N ALA A 51 -6.92 -17.34 -12.68
CA ALA A 51 -7.62 -17.67 -11.44
C ALA A 51 -6.63 -18.00 -10.30
N GLY A 52 -6.98 -17.60 -9.07
CA GLY A 52 -6.17 -17.84 -7.86
C GLY A 52 -5.05 -16.83 -7.63
N TYR A 53 -4.83 -15.89 -8.55
CA TYR A 53 -3.91 -14.79 -8.31
C TYR A 53 -4.54 -13.75 -7.40
N VAL A 54 -3.77 -13.24 -6.43
CA VAL A 54 -4.16 -12.14 -5.55
C VAL A 54 -3.22 -10.97 -5.79
N TRP A 55 -3.78 -9.77 -5.82
CA TRP A 55 -3.00 -8.55 -5.98
C TRP A 55 -2.17 -8.25 -4.74
N THR A 56 -0.88 -8.00 -4.92
CA THR A 56 0.02 -7.45 -3.92
C THR A 56 0.41 -6.04 -4.37
N PRO A 57 -0.04 -5.00 -3.66
CA PRO A 57 0.21 -3.63 -4.08
C PRO A 57 1.69 -3.28 -3.97
N GLY A 58 2.14 -2.34 -4.82
CA GLY A 58 3.50 -1.83 -4.75
C GLY A 58 3.73 -0.97 -3.50
N TYR A 59 4.98 -0.91 -3.07
CA TYR A 59 5.40 -0.19 -1.87
C TYR A 59 6.85 0.31 -1.99
N TRP A 60 7.20 1.28 -1.17
CA TRP A 60 8.58 1.72 -1.01
C TRP A 60 9.27 0.84 0.02
N ALA A 61 10.26 0.06 -0.40
CA ALA A 61 11.18 -0.63 0.49
C ALA A 61 12.42 0.25 0.74
N TYR A 62 13.26 -0.13 1.69
CA TYR A 62 14.47 0.62 2.04
C TYR A 62 15.68 -0.31 2.06
N GLY A 63 16.73 0.09 1.34
CA GLY A 63 17.99 -0.63 1.23
C GLY A 63 19.19 0.25 1.53
N PRO A 64 20.41 -0.22 1.25
CA PRO A 64 21.65 0.53 1.46
C PRO A 64 21.67 1.90 0.75
N ASP A 65 21.04 1.97 -0.43
CA ASP A 65 21.02 3.17 -1.28
C ASP A 65 19.74 4.02 -1.07
N GLY A 66 18.96 3.73 -0.01
CA GLY A 66 17.75 4.46 0.33
C GLY A 66 16.48 3.76 -0.08
N TYR A 67 15.38 4.53 -0.25
CA TYR A 67 14.11 4.00 -0.70
C TYR A 67 14.18 3.54 -2.15
N TYR A 68 13.59 2.36 -2.42
CA TYR A 68 13.37 1.86 -3.77
C TYR A 68 11.93 1.35 -3.93
N TRP A 69 11.40 1.50 -5.11
CA TRP A 69 10.04 1.06 -5.42
C TRP A 69 10.01 -0.44 -5.70
N VAL A 70 9.14 -1.15 -5.02
CA VAL A 70 8.76 -2.53 -5.36
C VAL A 70 7.43 -2.46 -6.11
N PRO A 71 7.40 -2.72 -7.43
CA PRO A 71 6.17 -2.61 -8.22
C PRO A 71 5.06 -3.53 -7.72
N GLY A 72 3.80 -3.07 -7.80
CA GLY A 72 2.68 -3.95 -7.51
C GLY A 72 2.61 -5.11 -8.50
N THR A 73 2.20 -6.30 -8.05
CA THR A 73 2.16 -7.48 -8.90
C THR A 73 1.09 -8.48 -8.47
N TRP A 74 0.74 -9.38 -9.38
CA TRP A 74 -0.11 -10.52 -9.10
C TRP A 74 0.73 -11.72 -8.67
N VAL A 75 0.31 -12.39 -7.60
CA VAL A 75 0.96 -13.62 -7.13
C VAL A 75 -0.07 -14.72 -6.92
N LEU A 76 0.32 -15.96 -7.20
CA LEU A 76 -0.54 -17.11 -6.93
C LEU A 76 -0.62 -17.31 -5.41
N ALA A 77 -1.80 -17.01 -4.86
CA ALA A 77 -2.00 -16.98 -3.41
C ALA A 77 -2.03 -18.39 -2.79
N PRO A 78 -1.52 -18.57 -1.58
CA PRO A 78 -1.84 -19.77 -0.80
C PRO A 78 -3.35 -19.85 -0.60
N VAL A 79 -3.91 -21.04 -0.83
CA VAL A 79 -5.37 -21.24 -0.78
C VAL A 79 -5.93 -20.88 0.59
N GLY A 80 -6.98 -20.08 0.60
CA GLY A 80 -7.64 -19.63 1.83
C GLY A 80 -6.96 -18.43 2.53
N MET A 81 -5.85 -17.90 1.98
CA MET A 81 -5.13 -16.78 2.58
C MET A 81 -5.29 -15.50 1.76
N LEU A 82 -5.29 -14.38 2.46
CA LEU A 82 -5.29 -13.02 1.93
C LEU A 82 -3.98 -12.34 2.30
N TRP A 83 -3.52 -11.43 1.44
CA TRP A 83 -2.32 -10.65 1.69
C TRP A 83 -2.63 -9.42 2.53
N THR A 84 -1.94 -9.26 3.66
CA THR A 84 -1.86 -8.01 4.40
C THR A 84 -0.62 -7.26 3.94
N PRO A 85 -0.75 -6.10 3.27
CA PRO A 85 0.41 -5.32 2.82
C PRO A 85 1.28 -4.88 3.98
N GLY A 86 2.60 -4.85 3.76
CA GLY A 86 3.51 -4.19 4.68
C GLY A 86 3.35 -2.67 4.62
N TYR A 87 3.76 -1.97 5.68
CA TYR A 87 3.65 -0.52 5.75
C TYR A 87 4.73 0.11 6.63
N TRP A 88 5.00 1.39 6.41
CA TRP A 88 5.84 2.21 7.26
C TRP A 88 4.99 2.85 8.35
N GLY A 89 5.36 2.65 9.62
CA GLY A 89 4.71 3.25 10.78
C GLY A 89 5.66 4.18 11.54
N TRP A 90 5.21 5.38 11.92
CA TRP A 90 5.98 6.29 12.74
C TRP A 90 5.92 5.88 14.21
N GLY A 91 7.07 5.67 14.83
CA GLY A 91 7.19 5.34 16.24
C GLY A 91 8.58 5.66 16.77
N SER A 92 8.68 6.12 18.01
CA SER A 92 9.96 6.42 18.68
C SER A 92 10.89 7.35 17.92
N GLY A 93 10.34 8.29 17.13
CA GLY A 93 11.13 9.27 16.38
C GLY A 93 11.65 8.79 15.03
N ALA A 94 11.20 7.65 14.53
CA ALA A 94 11.59 7.09 13.23
C ALA A 94 10.44 6.36 12.55
N TYR A 95 10.56 6.11 11.25
CA TYR A 95 9.69 5.21 10.50
C TYR A 95 10.22 3.78 10.62
N LEU A 96 9.36 2.87 11.04
CA LEU A 96 9.63 1.46 11.20
C LEU A 96 8.86 0.68 10.14
N TRP A 97 9.52 -0.27 9.49
CA TRP A 97 8.86 -1.16 8.54
C TRP A 97 8.13 -2.29 9.25
N HIS A 98 6.84 -2.41 8.97
CA HIS A 98 6.01 -3.54 9.34
C HIS A 98 5.85 -4.43 8.12
N ALA A 99 6.42 -5.63 8.15
CA ALA A 99 6.40 -6.54 7.00
C ALA A 99 4.99 -7.05 6.72
N GLY A 100 4.66 -7.21 5.42
CA GLY A 100 3.42 -7.85 5.00
C GLY A 100 3.46 -9.37 5.25
N TYR A 101 2.27 -9.99 5.26
CA TYR A 101 2.11 -11.42 5.52
C TYR A 101 0.83 -11.98 4.88
N TRP A 102 0.78 -13.29 4.73
CA TRP A 102 -0.42 -14.04 4.37
C TRP A 102 -1.14 -14.52 5.61
N GLY A 103 -2.46 -14.33 5.66
CA GLY A 103 -3.33 -14.80 6.74
C GLY A 103 -4.75 -15.06 6.25
N PRO A 104 -5.60 -15.73 7.06
CA PRO A 104 -7.00 -15.97 6.69
C PRO A 104 -7.81 -14.67 6.57
N HIS A 105 -7.40 -13.64 7.30
CA HIS A 105 -7.97 -12.29 7.25
C HIS A 105 -6.89 -11.24 7.04
N VAL A 106 -7.28 -10.08 6.47
CA VAL A 106 -6.38 -8.94 6.30
C VAL A 106 -6.31 -8.16 7.61
N GLY A 107 -5.10 -8.00 8.14
CA GLY A 107 -4.84 -7.21 9.32
C GLY A 107 -4.61 -5.73 9.00
N PHE A 108 -4.12 -4.99 9.99
CA PHE A 108 -3.81 -3.58 9.83
C PHE A 108 -2.59 -3.36 8.94
N TYR A 109 -2.73 -2.46 7.97
CA TYR A 109 -1.66 -2.06 7.05
C TYR A 109 -1.49 -0.53 7.01
N GLY A 110 -1.52 0.10 8.19
CA GLY A 110 -1.26 1.52 8.35
C GLY A 110 -2.42 2.44 7.97
N GLY A 111 -3.58 1.93 7.61
CA GLY A 111 -4.69 2.73 7.07
C GLY A 111 -4.37 3.32 5.69
N ILE A 112 -3.35 2.80 5.00
CA ILE A 112 -2.84 3.31 3.73
C ILE A 112 -3.75 2.85 2.59
N ASN A 113 -4.16 3.77 1.74
CA ASN A 113 -4.91 3.44 0.54
C ASN A 113 -3.95 3.06 -0.59
N TYR A 114 -3.70 1.74 -0.75
CA TYR A 114 -2.91 1.20 -1.85
C TYR A 114 -3.70 1.04 -3.16
N GLY A 115 -5.03 1.24 -3.11
CA GLY A 115 -5.90 0.99 -4.26
C GLY A 115 -6.23 -0.49 -4.49
N PHE A 116 -6.99 -0.78 -5.55
CA PHE A 116 -7.27 -2.13 -6.07
C PHE A 116 -7.78 -3.11 -5.00
N GLY A 117 -8.70 -2.63 -4.16
CA GLY A 117 -9.26 -3.40 -3.05
C GLY A 117 -8.61 -3.15 -1.69
N TYR A 118 -7.45 -2.51 -1.61
CA TYR A 118 -6.80 -2.09 -0.37
C TYR A 118 -7.07 -0.60 -0.10
N GLY A 119 -8.23 -0.29 0.43
CA GLY A 119 -8.71 1.08 0.65
C GLY A 119 -8.34 1.71 2.00
N GLY A 120 -7.41 1.10 2.74
CA GLY A 120 -6.99 1.53 4.08
C GLY A 120 -7.46 0.60 5.21
N VAL A 121 -8.54 -0.16 4.99
CA VAL A 121 -9.07 -1.15 5.93
C VAL A 121 -9.52 -2.39 5.16
N GLY A 122 -9.09 -3.57 5.59
CA GLY A 122 -9.48 -4.85 5.00
C GLY A 122 -9.10 -5.00 3.53
N PHE A 123 -9.79 -5.89 2.82
CA PHE A 123 -9.58 -6.14 1.39
C PHE A 123 -10.91 -6.33 0.66
N GLY A 124 -11.17 -5.45 -0.31
CA GLY A 124 -12.37 -5.47 -1.14
C GLY A 124 -12.18 -6.04 -2.55
N GLY A 125 -10.97 -6.51 -2.91
CA GLY A 125 -10.65 -6.99 -4.26
C GLY A 125 -11.13 -8.39 -4.59
N GLY A 126 -11.55 -9.17 -3.58
CA GLY A 126 -12.04 -10.52 -3.75
C GLY A 126 -12.12 -11.29 -2.43
N ARG A 127 -12.54 -12.54 -2.50
CA ARG A 127 -12.67 -13.44 -1.34
C ARG A 127 -12.54 -14.90 -1.73
N TRP A 128 -12.16 -15.73 -0.78
CA TRP A 128 -12.19 -17.18 -0.94
C TRP A 128 -13.58 -17.74 -0.73
N ASN A 129 -13.99 -18.66 -1.58
CA ASN A 129 -15.22 -19.43 -1.48
C ASN A 129 -14.95 -20.89 -1.84
N GLY A 130 -14.99 -21.79 -0.87
CA GLY A 130 -14.74 -23.22 -1.09
C GLY A 130 -13.41 -23.55 -1.77
N GLY A 131 -12.33 -22.81 -1.47
CA GLY A 131 -11.01 -23.00 -2.08
C GLY A 131 -10.82 -22.34 -3.45
N VAL A 132 -11.83 -21.62 -3.96
CA VAL A 132 -11.77 -20.84 -5.20
C VAL A 132 -11.76 -19.36 -4.84
N PHE A 133 -10.84 -18.58 -5.44
CA PHE A 133 -10.84 -17.14 -5.28
C PHE A 133 -11.86 -16.49 -6.20
N VAL A 134 -12.74 -15.66 -5.64
CA VAL A 134 -13.82 -14.95 -6.36
C VAL A 134 -13.49 -13.45 -6.34
N TYR A 135 -13.34 -12.86 -7.51
CA TYR A 135 -12.87 -11.48 -7.70
C TYR A 135 -14.01 -10.46 -7.66
N ASN A 136 -13.76 -9.33 -7.02
CA ASN A 136 -14.64 -8.16 -7.11
C ASN A 136 -14.25 -7.32 -8.33
N SER A 137 -14.94 -7.51 -9.44
CA SER A 137 -14.64 -6.79 -10.69
C SER A 137 -14.94 -5.27 -10.64
N ALA A 138 -15.55 -4.77 -9.56
CA ALA A 138 -15.72 -3.33 -9.37
C ALA A 138 -14.39 -2.60 -9.03
N VAL A 139 -13.42 -3.32 -8.44
CA VAL A 139 -12.13 -2.73 -7.98
C VAL A 139 -10.91 -3.53 -8.44
N THR A 140 -11.12 -4.67 -9.09
CA THR A 140 -10.06 -5.58 -9.55
C THR A 140 -10.12 -5.71 -11.07
N HIS A 141 -8.98 -5.51 -11.73
CA HIS A 141 -8.89 -5.59 -13.20
C HIS A 141 -8.75 -7.05 -13.65
N VAL A 142 -9.88 -7.69 -13.93
CA VAL A 142 -9.98 -9.07 -14.40
C VAL A 142 -10.65 -9.13 -15.77
N ASP A 143 -10.18 -10.06 -16.61
CA ASP A 143 -10.88 -10.41 -17.84
C ASP A 143 -12.00 -11.42 -17.51
N THR A 144 -13.24 -10.96 -17.50
CA THR A 144 -14.40 -11.78 -17.17
C THR A 144 -14.74 -12.83 -18.22
N THR A 145 -14.12 -12.76 -19.41
CA THR A 145 -14.22 -13.81 -20.44
C THR A 145 -13.32 -15.01 -20.14
N VAL A 146 -12.31 -14.82 -19.31
CA VAL A 146 -11.35 -15.85 -18.89
C VAL A 146 -11.59 -16.27 -17.44
N ILE A 147 -11.84 -15.31 -16.56
CA ILE A 147 -12.08 -15.52 -15.12
C ILE A 147 -13.56 -15.35 -14.83
N HIS A 148 -14.27 -16.45 -14.70
CA HIS A 148 -15.73 -16.44 -14.49
C HIS A 148 -16.14 -16.31 -13.02
N ASN A 149 -15.21 -16.55 -12.08
CA ASN A 149 -15.46 -16.43 -10.64
C ASN A 149 -15.37 -14.96 -10.23
N THR A 150 -16.41 -14.20 -10.56
CA THR A 150 -16.45 -12.74 -10.27
C THR A 150 -17.78 -12.36 -9.63
N TYR A 151 -17.76 -11.24 -8.91
CA TYR A 151 -18.93 -10.53 -8.42
C TYR A 151 -18.69 -9.02 -8.53
N VAL A 152 -19.74 -8.23 -8.35
CA VAL A 152 -19.66 -6.76 -8.35
C VAL A 152 -20.14 -6.24 -7.00
N ASP A 153 -19.22 -5.66 -6.24
CA ASP A 153 -19.54 -4.92 -5.03
C ASP A 153 -18.88 -3.54 -5.08
N LYS A 154 -19.71 -2.53 -5.31
CA LYS A 154 -19.27 -1.12 -5.39
C LYS A 154 -19.20 -0.44 -4.03
N THR A 155 -19.69 -1.06 -2.96
CA THR A 155 -19.68 -0.48 -1.61
C THR A 155 -18.27 -0.33 -1.07
N VAL A 156 -17.33 -1.17 -1.57
CA VAL A 156 -15.91 -1.12 -1.24
C VAL A 156 -15.14 -0.02 -1.99
N ILE A 157 -15.79 0.64 -2.96
CA ILE A 157 -15.21 1.81 -3.60
C ILE A 157 -15.37 2.96 -2.61
N VAL A 158 -14.32 3.19 -1.83
CA VAL A 158 -14.24 4.39 -0.99
C VAL A 158 -14.25 5.56 -1.96
N ASN A 159 -15.23 6.46 -1.82
CA ASN A 159 -15.31 7.72 -2.57
C ASN A 159 -14.13 8.62 -2.17
N ASN A 160 -12.93 8.23 -2.58
CA ASN A 160 -11.73 9.02 -2.43
C ASN A 160 -11.67 10.04 -3.59
N THR A 161 -12.50 11.08 -3.49
CA THR A 161 -12.32 12.29 -4.31
C THR A 161 -11.00 12.99 -4.01
N THR A 162 -10.38 12.68 -2.88
CA THR A 162 -9.00 13.06 -2.57
C THR A 162 -8.15 11.80 -2.67
N VAL A 163 -7.37 11.68 -3.72
CA VAL A 163 -6.37 10.62 -3.86
C VAL A 163 -5.28 10.87 -2.81
N ASN A 164 -5.47 10.34 -1.61
CA ASN A 164 -4.43 10.37 -0.59
C ASN A 164 -3.37 9.33 -0.96
N ARG A 165 -2.23 9.80 -1.46
CA ARG A 165 -1.09 8.97 -1.87
C ARG A 165 -0.05 8.81 -0.77
N VAL A 166 -0.42 9.08 0.46
CA VAL A 166 0.46 8.90 1.61
C VAL A 166 0.82 7.43 1.76
N SER A 167 2.10 7.14 1.85
CA SER A 167 2.68 5.79 1.87
C SER A 167 3.08 5.31 3.28
N PHE A 168 2.70 6.06 4.33
CA PHE A 168 3.08 5.75 5.71
C PHE A 168 1.99 6.16 6.71
N ASN A 169 2.03 5.51 7.87
CA ASN A 169 1.15 5.78 9.01
C ASN A 169 1.87 6.61 10.07
N GLY A 170 1.15 7.57 10.66
CA GLY A 170 1.68 8.42 11.73
C GLY A 170 2.75 9.41 11.27
N GLY A 171 3.29 10.17 12.23
CA GLY A 171 4.25 11.24 11.92
C GLY A 171 3.63 12.44 11.20
N GLN A 172 4.49 13.36 10.78
CA GLN A 172 4.02 14.54 10.08
C GLN A 172 3.61 14.20 8.64
N GLY A 173 2.34 14.43 8.30
CA GLY A 173 1.80 14.16 6.97
C GLY A 173 1.41 12.69 6.71
N GLY A 174 1.61 11.80 7.67
CA GLY A 174 1.19 10.40 7.58
C GLY A 174 -0.30 10.18 7.81
N VAL A 175 -0.78 9.00 7.47
CA VAL A 175 -2.16 8.58 7.74
C VAL A 175 -2.35 8.42 9.25
N ALA A 176 -3.35 9.11 9.81
CA ALA A 176 -3.70 8.97 11.23
C ALA A 176 -4.74 7.84 11.38
N ALA A 177 -4.30 6.59 11.35
CA ALA A 177 -5.15 5.42 11.54
C ALA A 177 -4.60 4.50 12.63
N THR A 178 -5.50 3.82 13.31
CA THR A 178 -5.18 2.78 14.30
C THR A 178 -5.99 1.52 13.97
N PRO A 179 -5.46 0.33 14.27
CA PRO A 179 -6.17 -0.91 13.95
C PRO A 179 -7.53 -0.99 14.65
N ASN A 180 -8.56 -1.37 13.92
CA ASN A 180 -9.89 -1.67 14.46
C ASN A 180 -9.91 -3.04 15.17
N ALA A 181 -11.07 -3.48 15.67
CA ALA A 181 -11.19 -4.75 16.42
C ALA A 181 -10.91 -5.98 15.55
N GLU A 182 -11.38 -5.96 14.31
CA GLU A 182 -11.20 -7.07 13.34
C GLU A 182 -9.74 -7.17 12.90
N GLU A 183 -9.12 -6.04 12.58
CA GLU A 183 -7.70 -5.98 12.22
C GLU A 183 -6.80 -6.45 13.37
N ARG A 184 -7.12 -6.07 14.64
CA ARG A 184 -6.40 -6.57 15.81
C ARG A 184 -6.54 -8.08 15.98
N THR A 185 -7.72 -8.63 15.69
CA THR A 185 -7.94 -10.10 15.70
C THR A 185 -7.08 -10.76 14.63
N ALA A 186 -7.13 -10.25 13.40
CA ALA A 186 -6.33 -10.76 12.29
C ALA A 186 -4.81 -10.71 12.57
N MET A 187 -4.33 -9.66 13.24
CA MET A 187 -2.91 -9.53 13.63
C MET A 187 -2.43 -10.61 14.62
N ASN A 188 -3.36 -11.28 15.33
CA ASN A 188 -3.04 -12.34 16.28
C ASN A 188 -3.29 -13.76 15.71
N GLU A 189 -3.72 -13.88 14.47
CA GLU A 189 -3.91 -15.15 13.79
C GLU A 189 -2.57 -15.77 13.36
N HIS A 190 -2.62 -17.01 12.84
CA HIS A 190 -1.44 -17.63 12.26
C HIS A 190 -1.10 -16.98 10.92
N HIS A 191 0.12 -16.49 10.79
CA HIS A 191 0.63 -15.83 9.59
C HIS A 191 1.64 -16.69 8.85
N THR A 192 1.67 -16.54 7.53
CA THR A 192 2.69 -17.08 6.65
C THR A 192 3.49 -15.95 6.02
N ALA A 193 4.80 -16.12 5.97
CA ALA A 193 5.71 -15.17 5.34
C ALA A 193 5.40 -14.98 3.84
N PRO A 194 5.92 -13.91 3.20
CA PRO A 194 5.90 -13.76 1.76
C PRO A 194 6.36 -15.03 1.04
N ILE A 195 5.68 -15.40 -0.04
CA ILE A 195 6.05 -16.57 -0.86
C ILE A 195 7.28 -16.26 -1.73
N SER A 196 7.95 -17.29 -2.23
CA SER A 196 9.21 -17.14 -2.99
C SER A 196 9.12 -16.13 -4.11
N SER A 197 8.01 -16.13 -4.88
CA SER A 197 7.84 -15.17 -5.98
C SER A 197 7.75 -13.71 -5.53
N GLN A 198 7.25 -13.43 -4.32
CA GLN A 198 7.26 -12.08 -3.73
C GLN A 198 8.68 -11.69 -3.31
N VAL A 199 9.41 -12.60 -2.67
CA VAL A 199 10.81 -12.38 -2.24
C VAL A 199 11.72 -12.14 -3.44
N GLU A 200 11.58 -12.95 -4.49
CA GLU A 200 12.33 -12.81 -5.74
C GLU A 200 11.99 -11.50 -6.46
N HIS A 201 10.72 -11.10 -6.44
CA HIS A 201 10.26 -9.83 -7.02
C HIS A 201 10.85 -8.63 -6.28
N GLU A 202 10.83 -8.62 -4.95
CA GLU A 202 11.45 -7.57 -4.14
C GLU A 202 12.97 -7.53 -4.37
N HIS A 203 13.63 -8.70 -4.40
CA HIS A 203 15.06 -8.79 -4.66
C HIS A 203 15.41 -8.24 -6.05
N ALA A 204 14.66 -8.60 -7.09
CA ALA A 204 14.85 -8.06 -8.44
C ALA A 204 14.63 -6.54 -8.48
N ALA A 205 13.68 -6.02 -7.71
CA ALA A 205 13.46 -4.58 -7.59
C ALA A 205 14.62 -3.87 -6.87
N SER A 206 15.15 -4.45 -5.79
CA SER A 206 16.24 -3.85 -5.00
C SER A 206 17.55 -3.70 -5.76
N THR A 207 17.77 -4.50 -6.79
CA THR A 207 18.96 -4.45 -7.64
C THR A 207 18.80 -3.55 -8.87
N ASN A 208 17.61 -3.00 -9.10
CA ASN A 208 17.35 -2.13 -10.25
C ASN A 208 17.45 -0.66 -9.86
N HIS A 209 18.51 0.01 -10.30
CA HIS A 209 18.75 1.42 -10.02
C HIS A 209 17.60 2.36 -10.43
N ALA A 210 16.86 2.06 -11.49
CA ALA A 210 15.72 2.85 -11.91
C ALA A 210 14.58 2.91 -10.86
N PHE A 211 14.58 1.98 -9.90
CA PHE A 211 13.60 1.98 -8.80
C PHE A 211 14.03 2.79 -7.58
N LEU A 212 15.29 3.22 -7.50
CA LEU A 212 15.74 4.08 -6.42
C LEU A 212 14.99 5.41 -6.44
N ALA A 213 14.51 5.85 -5.28
CA ALA A 213 13.81 7.11 -5.14
C ALA A 213 14.70 8.31 -5.45
N SER A 214 16.01 8.20 -5.24
CA SER A 214 17.03 9.18 -5.63
C SER A 214 17.12 9.37 -7.15
N GLU A 215 16.91 8.29 -7.92
CA GLU A 215 17.00 8.31 -9.37
C GLU A 215 15.67 8.72 -10.02
N ASN A 216 14.56 8.12 -9.56
CA ASN A 216 13.25 8.34 -10.16
C ASN A 216 12.45 9.48 -9.50
N HIS A 217 13.02 10.13 -8.48
CA HIS A 217 12.39 11.24 -7.75
C HIS A 217 10.97 10.93 -7.22
N GLY A 218 10.74 9.68 -6.83
CA GLY A 218 9.44 9.18 -6.39
C GLY A 218 8.47 8.84 -7.53
N HIS A 219 8.94 8.77 -8.77
CA HIS A 219 8.15 8.48 -9.99
C HIS A 219 8.75 7.30 -10.78
N PRO A 220 8.60 6.07 -10.29
CA PRO A 220 9.14 4.92 -10.98
C PRO A 220 8.48 4.74 -12.36
N ASP A 221 9.27 4.51 -13.40
CA ASP A 221 8.76 4.23 -14.75
C ASP A 221 7.90 2.97 -14.81
N VAL A 222 8.22 1.99 -13.95
CA VAL A 222 7.42 0.77 -13.77
C VAL A 222 6.74 0.84 -12.39
N ALA A 223 5.44 1.11 -12.39
CA ALA A 223 4.65 1.17 -11.15
C ALA A 223 4.07 -0.18 -10.77
N ALA A 224 3.75 -1.02 -11.75
CA ALA A 224 3.18 -2.34 -11.54
C ALA A 224 3.49 -3.29 -12.69
N THR A 225 3.34 -4.60 -12.44
CA THR A 225 3.52 -5.64 -13.45
C THR A 225 2.53 -6.79 -13.25
N ALA A 226 2.18 -7.48 -14.34
CA ALA A 226 1.33 -8.67 -14.27
C ALA A 226 2.04 -9.88 -13.64
N HIS A 227 3.37 -9.96 -13.74
CA HIS A 227 4.14 -11.11 -13.27
C HIS A 227 5.31 -10.68 -12.39
N PRO A 228 5.55 -11.36 -11.26
CA PRO A 228 6.67 -11.05 -10.36
C PRO A 228 8.02 -11.08 -11.10
N GLY A 229 8.89 -10.09 -10.81
CA GLY A 229 10.24 -10.01 -11.38
C GLY A 229 10.31 -9.56 -12.84
N GLN A 230 9.19 -9.37 -13.52
CA GLN A 230 9.15 -8.92 -14.90
C GLN A 230 8.93 -7.40 -14.96
N PHE A 231 9.97 -6.64 -15.25
CA PHE A 231 9.91 -5.17 -15.29
C PHE A 231 9.99 -4.58 -16.70
N SER A 232 9.81 -5.40 -17.73
CA SER A 232 9.76 -4.97 -19.12
C SER A 232 8.82 -5.86 -19.94
N GLY A 233 8.34 -5.34 -21.08
CA GLY A 233 7.45 -6.08 -21.97
C GLY A 233 5.97 -6.01 -21.59
N ASN A 234 5.21 -7.02 -21.99
CA ASN A 234 3.76 -7.05 -21.81
C ASN A 234 3.38 -7.18 -20.32
N GLY A 235 2.30 -6.49 -19.92
CA GLY A 235 1.80 -6.52 -18.54
C GLY A 235 2.52 -5.58 -17.58
N VAL A 236 3.51 -4.80 -18.06
CA VAL A 236 4.15 -3.74 -17.30
C VAL A 236 3.36 -2.46 -17.44
N VAL A 237 3.15 -1.75 -16.32
CA VAL A 237 2.36 -0.53 -16.25
C VAL A 237 3.21 0.59 -15.65
N ALA A 238 3.24 1.72 -16.36
CA ALA A 238 3.93 2.93 -15.91
C ALA A 238 3.15 3.69 -14.84
N SER A 239 3.85 4.50 -14.06
CA SER A 239 3.23 5.49 -13.18
C SER A 239 2.68 6.66 -13.99
N HIS A 240 1.54 7.21 -13.54
CA HIS A 240 0.93 8.38 -14.14
C HIS A 240 1.11 9.60 -13.23
N GLY A 241 1.70 10.67 -13.78
CA GLY A 241 1.74 12.05 -13.30
C GLY A 241 1.63 12.28 -11.79
N SER A 242 2.69 12.02 -11.05
CA SER A 242 2.82 12.44 -9.68
C SER A 242 3.73 13.68 -9.59
N THR A 243 3.54 14.55 -8.59
CA THR A 243 4.46 15.65 -8.31
C THR A 243 5.78 15.11 -7.77
N ALA A 244 6.90 15.65 -8.21
CA ALA A 244 8.24 15.23 -7.80
C ALA A 244 8.38 15.16 -6.27
N PHE A 245 8.99 14.09 -5.78
CA PHE A 245 9.37 13.96 -4.38
C PHE A 245 10.54 14.90 -4.08
N HIS A 246 10.34 15.79 -3.10
CA HIS A 246 11.42 16.58 -2.53
C HIS A 246 11.67 16.07 -1.11
N PRO A 247 12.80 15.38 -0.84
CA PRO A 247 13.13 15.02 0.52
C PRO A 247 13.20 16.29 1.39
N PRO A 248 12.68 16.25 2.63
CA PRO A 248 12.83 17.38 3.54
C PRO A 248 14.31 17.68 3.73
N ALA A 249 14.71 18.95 3.56
CA ALA A 249 16.06 19.38 3.81
C ALA A 249 16.44 19.02 5.25
N ASN A 250 17.51 18.25 5.43
CA ASN A 250 18.10 18.01 6.74
C ASN A 250 18.51 19.38 7.30
N ASN A 251 17.72 19.92 8.21
CA ASN A 251 18.17 20.99 9.08
C ASN A 251 19.17 20.35 10.07
N GLU A 252 20.40 20.21 9.66
CA GLU A 252 21.52 20.08 10.59
C GLU A 252 21.51 21.35 11.43
N ARG A 253 21.03 21.22 12.66
CA ARG A 253 21.23 22.25 13.68
C ARG A 253 22.72 22.33 13.95
N GLY A 254 23.38 23.24 13.24
CA GLY A 254 24.69 23.72 13.61
C GLY A 254 24.61 24.31 15.01
N GLY A 255 25.48 23.82 15.90
CA GLY A 255 25.64 24.29 17.25
C GLY A 255 26.11 25.74 17.32
N PRO A 256 26.00 26.36 18.51
CA PRO A 256 26.23 27.80 18.67
C PRO A 256 27.72 28.09 18.77
N ASN A 257 28.25 28.92 17.89
CA ASN A 257 29.35 29.85 18.28
C ASN A 257 29.71 30.84 17.16
N GLY A 258 29.92 32.09 17.58
CA GLY A 258 30.75 33.04 16.90
C GLY A 258 30.09 34.34 16.45
N GLN A 259 30.06 35.29 17.39
CA GLN A 259 29.94 36.73 17.13
C GLN A 259 30.87 37.22 16.00
N HIS A 260 30.38 38.08 15.11
CA HIS A 260 31.07 39.36 14.88
C HIS A 260 30.17 40.36 14.10
N ALA A 261 30.27 41.58 14.59
CA ALA A 261 29.58 42.79 14.17
C ALA A 261 30.17 43.42 12.87
N GLY A 262 29.38 44.30 12.26
CA GLY A 262 29.84 45.28 11.28
C GLY A 262 28.83 45.54 10.18
N ASN A 263 27.92 46.41 10.36
CA ASN A 263 27.77 47.84 10.13
C ASN A 263 27.72 48.29 8.66
N ASN A 264 26.71 49.13 8.40
CA ASN A 264 26.58 50.21 7.43
C ASN A 264 26.05 49.95 6.00
N GLY A 265 24.93 50.60 5.74
CA GLY A 265 24.75 51.47 4.60
C GLY A 265 23.46 51.33 3.81
N ALA A 266 22.46 52.14 4.14
CA ALA A 266 21.39 52.55 3.20
C ALA A 266 21.93 53.62 2.22
N PRO A 267 21.22 54.15 1.20
CA PRO A 267 19.78 54.23 0.98
C PRO A 267 19.25 54.02 -0.46
N HIS A 268 17.94 54.06 -0.59
CA HIS A 268 17.04 54.24 -1.72
C HIS A 268 17.49 55.10 -2.93
N PRO A 269 16.83 54.98 -4.15
CA PRO A 269 15.56 55.67 -4.32
C PRO A 269 14.46 54.94 -5.17
N ASP A 270 13.25 55.41 -4.92
CA ASP A 270 11.97 55.19 -5.64
C ASP A 270 12.04 55.43 -7.15
N VAL A 271 11.25 54.65 -7.89
CA VAL A 271 10.59 55.14 -9.13
C VAL A 271 9.18 54.57 -9.21
N HIS A 272 8.23 55.46 -9.14
CA HIS A 272 6.80 55.30 -9.51
C HIS A 272 6.68 54.95 -10.99
N GLN A 273 5.74 54.07 -11.34
CA GLN A 273 4.93 54.25 -12.55
C GLN A 273 3.60 53.48 -12.48
N ASP A 274 2.63 54.25 -12.73
CA ASP A 274 1.17 54.20 -12.90
C ASP A 274 0.50 52.94 -13.42
N LYS A 275 -0.74 52.78 -12.90
CA LYS A 275 -1.83 51.91 -13.35
C LYS A 275 -2.39 52.34 -14.74
N PRO A 276 -3.16 51.44 -15.39
CA PRO A 276 -4.56 51.77 -15.56
C PRO A 276 -5.55 50.69 -15.07
N VAL A 277 -6.60 51.24 -14.53
CA VAL A 277 -7.85 50.62 -14.09
C VAL A 277 -8.66 50.18 -15.32
N HIS A 278 -9.22 48.95 -15.32
CA HIS A 278 -10.31 48.56 -16.16
C HIS A 278 -11.47 48.03 -15.28
N ASN A 279 -12.51 48.87 -15.27
CA ASN A 279 -13.84 48.56 -14.79
C ASN A 279 -14.56 47.62 -15.75
N ASN A 280 -15.17 46.55 -15.26
CA ASN A 280 -16.30 45.89 -15.89
C ASN A 280 -17.42 45.64 -14.88
N PRO A 281 -18.66 45.93 -15.24
CA PRO A 281 -19.81 45.90 -14.33
C PRO A 281 -20.40 44.50 -14.11
N PRO A 282 -21.26 44.32 -13.10
CA PRO A 282 -21.75 43.00 -12.66
C PRO A 282 -22.89 42.49 -13.55
N HIS A 283 -22.82 41.20 -13.89
CA HIS A 283 -23.93 40.49 -14.55
C HIS A 283 -24.86 39.89 -13.49
N ASN A 284 -26.13 40.27 -13.61
CA ASN A 284 -27.26 39.69 -12.89
C ASN A 284 -27.65 38.31 -13.46
N PRO A 285 -28.16 37.39 -12.65
CA PRO A 285 -28.68 36.11 -13.11
C PRO A 285 -30.12 36.24 -13.63
N PRO A 286 -30.56 35.38 -14.57
CA PRO A 286 -31.93 35.43 -15.09
C PRO A 286 -32.90 34.74 -14.12
N LYS A 287 -34.11 35.34 -14.08
CA LYS A 287 -35.27 34.92 -13.30
C LYS A 287 -35.89 33.64 -13.85
N ASN A 288 -36.33 32.80 -12.93
CA ASN A 288 -37.29 31.74 -13.14
C ASN A 288 -38.64 32.28 -13.59
N GLU A 289 -39.16 31.78 -14.69
CA GLU A 289 -40.59 31.86 -15.02
C GLU A 289 -41.22 30.48 -14.89
N ASN A 290 -42.17 30.43 -13.96
CA ASN A 290 -43.15 29.36 -13.81
C ASN A 290 -44.07 29.35 -15.04
N HIS A 291 -44.30 28.17 -15.62
CA HIS A 291 -45.49 27.90 -16.38
C HIS A 291 -46.26 26.74 -15.74
N ASP A 292 -47.31 27.14 -15.01
CA ASP A 292 -48.51 26.36 -14.76
C ASP A 292 -49.17 26.03 -16.10
N ASN A 293 -49.55 24.79 -16.33
CA ASN A 293 -50.70 24.43 -17.15
C ASN A 293 -51.32 23.13 -16.62
N ARG A 294 -52.45 23.33 -15.98
CA ARG A 294 -53.52 22.34 -15.78
C ARG A 294 -54.13 22.01 -17.15
N ASP A 295 -54.61 20.78 -17.22
CA ASP A 295 -55.91 20.30 -17.71
C ASP A 295 -55.70 18.88 -18.22
N ASN A 296 -56.30 17.87 -17.60
CA ASN A 296 -57.68 17.44 -17.46
C ASN A 296 -58.07 16.40 -18.53
N HIS A 297 -58.87 15.43 -18.10
CA HIS A 297 -59.60 14.34 -18.77
C HIS A 297 -58.77 13.05 -18.97
N GLY A 298 -59.23 11.88 -18.56
CA GLY A 298 -60.57 11.39 -18.22
C GLY A 298 -60.77 10.05 -18.89
N ASP A 299 -61.32 9.11 -18.13
CA ASP A 299 -62.10 7.96 -18.55
C ASP A 299 -61.46 6.76 -19.25
N GLU A 300 -61.46 5.67 -18.52
CA GLU A 300 -62.33 4.47 -18.59
C GLU A 300 -61.94 3.33 -19.55
N HIS A 301 -62.08 2.13 -18.95
CA HIS A 301 -62.42 0.80 -19.50
C HIS A 301 -61.28 -0.08 -20.11
N HIS A 302 -60.91 -1.08 -19.51
CA HIS A 302 -61.34 -2.50 -19.32
C HIS A 302 -60.32 -3.29 -18.50
#